data_afdf3c748a5940000d0b330cd6d7eaff
#
_entry.id   afdf3c748a5940000d0b330cd6d7eaff
#
_cell.length_a   1.000
_cell.length_b   1.000
_cell.length_c   1.000
_cell.angle_alpha   90.00
_cell.angle_beta   90.00
_cell.angle_gamma   90.00
#
_symmetry.space_group_name_H-M   'P 1'
#
loop_
_entity.id
_entity.type
_entity.pdbx_description
1 polymer ?
#
loop_
_entity_poly.entity_id
_entity_poly.type
_entity_poly.pdbx_seq_one_letter_code
_entity_poly.pdbx_strand_id
1 'polypeptide(L)'
;IQKQIEASIGKTPYLVEENDGKIDGFCYVHPWKAKAAYSKTFEVTVYLHPSALGKGLGKLMMMKLIQESKALGVHALIACITEENEKSFHLFESLGFKRVSCFTQVGQKFGRWLGVRDYELVLE
;
A
#
# COMPACT_ATOMS: atom_id res chain seq x y z
N ILE A 1 -3.73 19.62 -0.43
CA ILE A 1 -3.89 19.63 1.03
C ILE A 1 -4.09 18.21 1.50
N GLN A 2 -3.23 17.78 2.35
CA GLN A 2 -3.27 16.42 2.86
C GLN A 2 -4.04 16.39 4.17
N LYS A 3 -5.05 15.53 4.22
CA LYS A 3 -5.76 15.27 5.46
C LYS A 3 -5.47 13.86 5.91
N GLN A 4 -5.13 13.71 7.16
CA GLN A 4 -4.93 12.43 7.79
C GLN A 4 -6.22 12.06 8.53
N ILE A 5 -6.79 10.92 8.17
CA ILE A 5 -7.97 10.40 8.84
C ILE A 5 -7.58 9.06 9.45
N GLU A 6 -7.67 8.96 10.76
CA GLU A 6 -7.49 7.68 11.41
C GLU A 6 -8.76 6.88 11.24
N ALA A 7 -8.63 5.71 10.62
CA ALA A 7 -9.75 4.80 10.56
C ALA A 7 -10.10 4.40 11.98
N SER A 8 -11.37 4.43 12.31
CA SER A 8 -11.84 4.01 13.61
C SER A 8 -11.63 2.52 13.87
N ILE A 9 -11.30 1.77 12.83
CA ILE A 9 -11.15 0.33 12.92
C ILE A 9 -9.70 -0.01 13.24
N GLY A 10 -9.47 -0.50 14.47
CA GLY A 10 -8.21 -1.16 14.80
C GLY A 10 -6.99 -0.27 14.92
N LYS A 11 -7.14 1.03 15.00
CA LYS A 11 -6.01 1.93 15.26
C LYS A 11 -4.92 1.89 14.19
N THR A 12 -5.27 1.50 12.98
CA THR A 12 -4.31 1.48 11.87
C THR A 12 -4.37 2.79 11.09
N PRO A 13 -3.23 3.27 10.59
CA PRO A 13 -3.22 4.53 9.85
C PRO A 13 -4.00 4.45 8.54
N TYR A 14 -4.70 5.52 8.26
CA TYR A 14 -5.46 5.70 7.03
C TYR A 14 -5.25 7.14 6.60
N LEU A 15 -4.66 7.35 5.43
CA LEU A 15 -4.33 8.67 4.93
C LEU A 15 -5.13 8.98 3.68
N VAL A 16 -5.66 10.19 3.63
CA VAL A 16 -6.41 10.68 2.47
C VAL A 16 -5.80 11.99 2.01
N GLU A 17 -5.57 12.12 0.72
CA GLU A 17 -5.18 13.36 0.10
C GLU A 17 -6.39 13.97 -0.57
N GLU A 18 -6.77 15.16 -0.12
CA GLU A 18 -7.93 15.87 -0.63
C GLU A 18 -7.51 17.23 -1.18
N ASN A 19 -8.05 17.58 -2.35
CA ASN A 19 -7.78 18.86 -2.99
C ASN A 19 -9.08 19.40 -3.56
N ASP A 20 -9.49 20.58 -3.11
CA ASP A 20 -10.70 21.26 -3.57
C ASP A 20 -11.95 20.37 -3.46
N GLY A 21 -12.09 19.64 -2.38
CA GLY A 21 -13.23 18.76 -2.15
C GLY A 21 -13.17 17.44 -2.90
N LYS A 22 -12.09 17.19 -3.63
CA LYS A 22 -11.91 15.95 -4.37
C LYS A 22 -10.82 15.11 -3.72
N ILE A 23 -11.02 13.80 -3.71
CA ILE A 23 -10.03 12.86 -3.19
C ILE A 23 -9.06 12.51 -4.31
N ASP A 24 -7.80 12.94 -4.17
CA ASP A 24 -6.74 12.61 -5.12
C ASP A 24 -6.16 11.23 -4.87
N GLY A 25 -6.24 10.74 -3.64
CA GLY A 25 -5.74 9.43 -3.32
C GLY A 25 -5.94 9.08 -1.86
N PHE A 26 -5.71 7.82 -1.55
CA PHE A 26 -5.72 7.34 -0.17
C PHE A 26 -4.78 6.15 -0.04
N CYS A 27 -4.33 5.90 1.18
CA CYS A 27 -3.58 4.70 1.49
C CYS A 27 -3.86 4.28 2.92
N TYR A 28 -3.76 2.99 3.18
CA TYR A 28 -4.00 2.45 4.51
C TYR A 28 -3.32 1.10 4.65
N VAL A 29 -3.28 0.62 5.90
CA VAL A 29 -2.80 -0.73 6.20
C VAL A 29 -3.91 -1.51 6.88
N HIS A 30 -3.89 -2.83 6.68
CA HIS A 30 -4.80 -3.75 7.37
C HIS A 30 -4.04 -5.04 7.68
N PRO A 31 -4.54 -5.85 8.62
CA PRO A 31 -3.83 -7.08 8.97
C PRO A 31 -3.60 -7.95 7.74
N TRP A 32 -2.37 -8.46 7.61
CA TRP A 32 -2.01 -9.31 6.49
C TRP A 32 -2.66 -10.68 6.59
N LYS A 33 -2.62 -11.27 7.78
CA LYS A 33 -3.24 -12.56 8.06
C LYS A 33 -3.83 -12.56 9.47
N ALA A 34 -4.86 -13.34 9.67
CA ALA A 34 -5.61 -13.34 10.92
C ALA A 34 -4.91 -14.00 12.11
N LYS A 35 -3.92 -14.87 11.86
CA LYS A 35 -3.25 -15.60 12.94
C LYS A 35 -2.39 -14.71 13.80
N ALA A 36 -2.34 -15.00 15.10
CA ALA A 36 -1.59 -14.20 16.07
C ALA A 36 -0.10 -14.09 15.72
N ALA A 37 0.47 -15.11 15.10
CA ALA A 37 1.87 -15.10 14.68
C ALA A 37 2.18 -13.95 13.71
N TYR A 38 1.18 -13.45 12.99
CA TYR A 38 1.34 -12.40 11.99
C TYR A 38 0.76 -11.07 12.45
N SER A 39 0.56 -10.89 13.75
CA SER A 39 -0.11 -9.70 14.30
C SER A 39 0.66 -8.39 14.07
N LYS A 40 1.94 -8.46 13.73
CA LYS A 40 2.76 -7.29 13.49
C LYS A 40 3.08 -7.08 12.01
N THR A 41 2.42 -7.80 11.13
CA THR A 41 2.57 -7.67 9.69
C THR A 41 1.25 -7.17 9.11
N PHE A 42 1.33 -6.12 8.32
CA PHE A 42 0.15 -5.49 7.73
C PHE A 42 0.33 -5.38 6.22
N GLU A 43 -0.78 -5.45 5.52
CA GLU A 43 -0.80 -5.25 4.08
C GLU A 43 -1.17 -3.80 3.79
N VAL A 44 -0.47 -3.19 2.82
CA VAL A 44 -0.75 -1.81 2.42
C VAL A 44 -1.63 -1.78 1.20
N THR A 45 -2.48 -0.78 1.14
CA THR A 45 -3.26 -0.45 -0.06
C THR A 45 -3.06 1.01 -0.36
N VAL A 46 -2.80 1.34 -1.61
CA VAL A 46 -2.68 2.72 -2.07
C VAL A 46 -3.49 2.90 -3.33
N TYR A 47 -4.21 4.00 -3.39
CA TYR A 47 -4.99 4.37 -4.55
C TYR A 47 -4.71 5.82 -4.90
N LEU A 48 -4.52 6.10 -6.19
CA LEU A 48 -4.38 7.46 -6.70
C LEU A 48 -5.41 7.66 -7.81
N HIS A 49 -6.11 8.80 -7.73
CA HIS A 49 -6.98 9.20 -8.82
C HIS A 49 -6.13 9.41 -10.08
N PRO A 50 -6.62 9.03 -11.28
CA PRO A 50 -5.81 9.17 -12.50
C PRO A 50 -5.27 10.58 -12.73
N SER A 51 -6.00 11.61 -12.34
CA SER A 51 -5.54 13.00 -12.50
C SER A 51 -4.38 13.35 -11.57
N ALA A 52 -4.14 12.56 -10.54
CA ALA A 52 -3.06 12.80 -9.57
C ALA A 52 -1.80 12.01 -9.86
N LEU A 53 -1.81 11.19 -10.89
CA LEU A 53 -0.65 10.37 -11.25
C LEU A 53 0.50 11.23 -11.76
N GLY A 54 1.72 10.78 -11.51
CA GLY A 54 2.92 11.44 -12.01
C GLY A 54 3.37 12.66 -11.23
N LYS A 55 2.73 12.94 -10.08
CA LYS A 55 3.05 14.13 -9.27
C LYS A 55 3.83 13.79 -8.00
N GLY A 56 4.23 12.54 -7.83
CA GLY A 56 4.93 12.11 -6.62
C GLY A 56 4.06 11.96 -5.39
N LEU A 57 2.75 12.10 -5.53
CA LEU A 57 1.81 12.03 -4.41
C LEU A 57 1.81 10.65 -3.74
N GLY A 58 1.81 9.58 -4.53
CA GLY A 58 1.83 8.23 -4.00
C GLY A 58 3.03 7.98 -3.09
N LYS A 59 4.19 8.47 -3.49
CA LYS A 59 5.39 8.31 -2.70
C LYS A 59 5.32 9.09 -1.39
N LEU A 60 4.83 10.33 -1.44
CA LEU A 60 4.67 11.15 -0.24
C LEU A 60 3.70 10.51 0.76
N MET A 61 2.56 10.04 0.27
CA MET A 61 1.57 9.38 1.11
C MET A 61 2.13 8.11 1.74
N MET A 62 2.81 7.30 0.93
CA MET A 62 3.39 6.05 1.43
C MET A 62 4.50 6.29 2.44
N MET A 63 5.33 7.31 2.23
CA MET A 63 6.37 7.65 3.20
C MET A 63 5.75 7.97 4.56
N LYS A 64 4.66 8.71 4.57
CA LYS A 64 3.97 9.04 5.81
C LYS A 64 3.31 7.80 6.43
N LEU A 65 2.67 6.97 5.61
CA LEU A 65 2.06 5.73 6.08
C LEU A 65 3.09 4.80 6.73
N ILE A 66 4.25 4.68 6.11
CA ILE A 66 5.35 3.87 6.64
C ILE A 66 5.80 4.43 8.00
N GLN A 67 5.97 5.74 8.09
CA GLN A 67 6.39 6.38 9.33
C GLN A 67 5.38 6.14 10.46
N GLU A 68 4.09 6.30 10.17
CA GLU A 68 3.05 6.08 11.17
C GLU A 68 2.92 4.62 11.57
N SER A 69 3.06 3.71 10.61
CA SER A 69 3.05 2.28 10.89
C SER A 69 4.20 1.89 11.81
N LYS A 70 5.38 2.42 11.54
CA LYS A 70 6.54 2.17 12.37
C LYS A 70 6.33 2.68 13.79
N ALA A 71 5.73 3.85 13.94
CA ALA A 71 5.44 4.44 15.26
C ALA A 71 4.44 3.58 16.05
N LEU A 72 3.57 2.85 15.38
CA LEU A 72 2.59 1.96 16.02
C LEU A 72 3.13 0.57 16.32
N GLY A 73 4.39 0.31 16.00
CA GLY A 73 5.00 -0.98 16.29
C GLY A 73 4.79 -2.03 15.21
N VAL A 74 4.36 -1.64 14.02
CA VAL A 74 4.29 -2.57 12.89
C VAL A 74 5.70 -3.01 12.52
N HIS A 75 5.90 -4.30 12.34
CA HIS A 75 7.22 -4.84 12.02
C HIS A 75 7.44 -4.96 10.52
N ALA A 76 6.45 -5.37 9.76
CA ALA A 76 6.60 -5.56 8.33
C ALA A 76 5.35 -5.12 7.58
N LEU A 77 5.57 -4.59 6.37
CA LEU A 77 4.49 -4.22 5.45
C LEU A 77 4.61 -5.07 4.18
N ILE A 78 3.48 -5.55 3.72
CA ILE A 78 3.38 -6.35 2.49
C ILE A 78 2.53 -5.59 1.48
N ALA A 79 2.98 -5.55 0.24
CA ALA A 79 2.20 -5.00 -0.86
C ALA A 79 1.96 -6.09 -1.90
N CYS A 80 0.68 -6.34 -2.20
CA CYS A 80 0.28 -7.30 -3.24
C CYS A 80 -0.11 -6.51 -4.48
N ILE A 81 0.64 -6.67 -5.57
CA ILE A 81 0.48 -5.84 -6.77
C ILE A 81 0.27 -6.72 -7.99
N THR A 82 -0.81 -6.46 -8.73
CA THR A 82 -1.06 -7.19 -9.97
C THR A 82 -0.03 -6.85 -11.03
N GLU A 83 0.29 -7.84 -11.85
CA GLU A 83 1.36 -7.76 -12.84
C GLU A 83 1.19 -6.61 -13.83
N GLU A 84 -0.03 -6.20 -14.12
CA GLU A 84 -0.29 -5.11 -15.06
C GLU A 84 0.00 -3.72 -14.49
N ASN A 85 0.30 -3.61 -13.21
CA ASN A 85 0.46 -2.32 -12.52
C ASN A 85 1.93 -1.97 -12.33
N GLU A 86 2.63 -1.68 -13.43
CA GLU A 86 4.06 -1.38 -13.40
C GLU A 86 4.39 -0.13 -12.58
N LYS A 87 3.51 0.87 -12.57
CA LYS A 87 3.75 2.09 -11.80
C LYS A 87 3.83 1.80 -10.31
N SER A 88 3.00 0.88 -9.82
CA SER A 88 3.07 0.46 -8.43
C SER A 88 4.36 -0.30 -8.13
N PHE A 89 4.84 -1.13 -9.05
CA PHE A 89 6.12 -1.80 -8.86
C PHE A 89 7.23 -0.78 -8.61
N HIS A 90 7.32 0.24 -9.47
CA HIS A 90 8.34 1.29 -9.33
C HIS A 90 8.17 2.07 -8.04
N LEU A 91 6.93 2.39 -7.67
CA LEU A 91 6.65 3.11 -6.44
C LEU A 91 7.19 2.34 -5.23
N PHE A 92 6.80 1.08 -5.08
CA PHE A 92 7.18 0.30 -3.92
C PHE A 92 8.68 0.00 -3.90
N GLU A 93 9.28 -0.25 -5.06
CA GLU A 93 10.73 -0.43 -5.13
C GLU A 93 11.47 0.85 -4.72
N SER A 94 10.96 2.02 -5.11
CA SER A 94 11.58 3.29 -4.72
C SER A 94 11.48 3.56 -3.23
N LEU A 95 10.54 2.93 -2.55
CA LEU A 95 10.34 3.05 -1.10
C LEU A 95 11.16 2.03 -0.31
N GLY A 96 11.90 1.18 -0.97
CA GLY A 96 12.73 0.18 -0.32
C GLY A 96 12.07 -1.19 -0.16
N PHE A 97 10.85 -1.37 -0.64
CA PHE A 97 10.22 -2.69 -0.65
C PHE A 97 10.97 -3.62 -1.58
N LYS A 98 11.08 -4.88 -1.20
CA LYS A 98 11.74 -5.91 -2.00
C LYS A 98 10.73 -6.93 -2.47
N ARG A 99 10.85 -7.33 -3.73
CA ARG A 99 9.99 -8.39 -4.26
C ARG A 99 10.34 -9.72 -3.58
N VAL A 100 9.35 -10.35 -2.99
CA VAL A 100 9.51 -11.62 -2.29
C VAL A 100 8.80 -12.77 -2.97
N SER A 101 7.85 -12.49 -3.86
CA SER A 101 7.18 -13.53 -4.62
C SER A 101 6.72 -13.00 -5.97
N CYS A 102 6.49 -13.93 -6.90
CA CYS A 102 5.97 -13.60 -8.21
C CYS A 102 5.12 -14.80 -8.68
N PHE A 103 3.81 -14.65 -8.59
CA PHE A 103 2.88 -15.65 -9.08
C PHE A 103 2.45 -15.28 -10.49
N THR A 104 2.32 -16.27 -11.37
CA THR A 104 2.07 -15.98 -12.78
C THR A 104 0.60 -16.02 -13.17
N GLN A 105 -0.19 -16.86 -12.52
CA GLN A 105 -1.58 -17.09 -12.92
C GLN A 105 -2.46 -17.33 -11.69
N VAL A 106 -2.59 -16.34 -10.84
CA VAL A 106 -3.37 -16.45 -9.61
C VAL A 106 -4.63 -15.61 -9.62
N GLY A 107 -4.71 -14.63 -10.50
CA GLY A 107 -5.89 -13.79 -10.66
C GLY A 107 -6.47 -13.93 -12.05
N GLN A 108 -7.76 -13.63 -12.18
CA GLN A 108 -8.41 -13.63 -13.48
C GLN A 108 -9.20 -12.33 -13.66
N LYS A 109 -9.02 -11.70 -14.82
CA LYS A 109 -9.69 -10.46 -15.14
C LYS A 109 -9.99 -10.43 -16.63
N PHE A 110 -11.24 -10.21 -17.00
CA PHE A 110 -11.68 -10.16 -18.39
C PHE A 110 -11.21 -11.38 -19.21
N GLY A 111 -11.30 -12.58 -18.62
CA GLY A 111 -10.92 -13.81 -19.29
C GLY A 111 -9.41 -14.04 -19.41
N ARG A 112 -8.59 -13.17 -18.80
CA ARG A 112 -7.14 -13.33 -18.80
C ARG A 112 -6.63 -13.70 -17.42
N TRP A 113 -5.63 -14.54 -17.38
CA TRP A 113 -4.92 -14.85 -16.15
C TRP A 113 -3.89 -13.75 -15.88
N LEU A 114 -3.80 -13.35 -14.62
CA LEU A 114 -2.88 -12.31 -14.19
C LEU A 114 -1.97 -12.83 -13.09
N GLY A 115 -0.72 -12.37 -13.13
CA GLY A 115 0.22 -12.61 -12.06
C GLY A 115 0.09 -11.57 -10.96
N VAL A 116 0.68 -11.89 -9.82
CA VAL A 116 0.76 -11.00 -8.67
C VAL A 116 2.17 -11.05 -8.13
N ARG A 117 2.73 -9.89 -7.84
CA ARG A 117 4.00 -9.77 -7.12
C ARG A 117 3.73 -9.30 -5.71
N ASP A 118 4.37 -9.96 -4.75
CA ASP A 118 4.35 -9.50 -3.37
C ASP A 118 5.67 -8.80 -3.07
N TYR A 119 5.55 -7.66 -2.41
CA TYR A 119 6.69 -6.86 -1.97
C TYR A 119 6.68 -6.75 -0.45
N GLU A 120 7.85 -6.70 0.15
CA GLU A 120 7.98 -6.64 1.60
C GLU A 120 8.90 -5.51 2.02
N LEU A 121 8.51 -4.79 3.07
CA LEU A 121 9.36 -3.81 3.74
C LEU A 121 9.38 -4.13 5.23
N VAL A 122 10.56 -4.45 5.75
CA VAL A 122 10.74 -4.67 7.19
C VAL A 122 11.04 -3.33 7.83
N LEU A 123 10.23 -2.97 8.83
CA LEU A 123 10.35 -1.70 9.55
C LEU A 123 11.17 -1.93 10.82
N GLU A 124 12.26 -1.23 10.94
CA GLU A 124 13.13 -1.35 12.12
C GLU A 124 13.34 -0.06 12.83
#